data_d8ec46380c81c86637bc276c186ba3ff
#
_entry.id   d8ec46380c81c86637bc276c186ba3ff
#
_cell.length_a   1.000
_cell.length_b   1.000
_cell.length_c   1.000
_cell.angle_alpha   90.00
_cell.angle_beta   90.00
_cell.angle_gamma   90.00
#
_symmetry.space_group_name_H-M   'P 1'
#
loop_
_entity.id
_entity.type
_entity.pdbx_description
1 polymer ?
#
loop_
_entity_poly.entity_id
_entity_poly.type
_entity_poly.pdbx_seq_one_letter_code
_entity_poly.pdbx_strand_id
1 'polypeptide(L)'
;MKKYKERIADKMLSRRLLGSGAVLIQGPKWCGKTTTAEQQAKSVVYMDDPEYMEQNVELANLSPKKLLSGEVPRLIDEWQLAPQLWDAARFEVDHRDELGQFIFTGSAVPVDTSKIHHSGTGRFAWLTMRTMSLSESGDSTNEVSLEELFANPIADVFATNPLNIDSLAWLICRGGWPKATMVSKEVALDMAYRYYEAVVHSDISRVDNVSRDPERAKRILRSLARNQCAQVTVNTICADLENNDIVATNRNTVASYIEALKKIFVLEDSLAWNPNLRSKTAIRTSDTRYFSDPSIGVAALGIGPNDLVNDLSTMGLFFESMCIRDLRVYADAIDGTVYHYRDGNGLECDAVVHLRNGNYGLIEVKLGGEKNIEEGAKNLKLLASKIDDTKMKSPSFLMVLTGTSRYAVRRPDGVYVVPIGCLKD
;
A
#
# COMPACT_ATOMS: atom_id res chain seq x y z
N MET A 1 -24.53 13.20 8.37
CA MET A 1 -23.38 12.74 7.58
C MET A 1 -22.22 12.36 8.48
N LYS A 2 -21.59 11.20 8.31
CA LYS A 2 -20.34 10.88 9.03
C LYS A 2 -19.26 11.83 8.52
N LYS A 3 -18.50 12.45 9.42
CA LYS A 3 -17.45 13.42 9.07
C LYS A 3 -16.35 12.72 8.28
N TYR A 4 -15.96 13.27 7.11
CA TYR A 4 -14.80 12.82 6.35
C TYR A 4 -13.54 12.88 7.24
N LYS A 5 -12.71 11.84 7.18
CA LYS A 5 -11.38 11.86 7.80
C LYS A 5 -10.37 12.23 6.73
N GLU A 6 -9.66 13.31 6.95
CA GLU A 6 -8.61 13.78 6.04
C GLU A 6 -7.56 12.70 5.81
N ARG A 7 -7.11 12.58 4.57
CA ARG A 7 -6.13 11.61 4.12
C ARG A 7 -4.84 12.33 3.71
N ILE A 8 -3.72 11.67 3.90
CA ILE A 8 -2.45 12.12 3.31
C ILE A 8 -2.58 12.28 1.80
N ALA A 9 -3.36 11.41 1.17
CA ALA A 9 -3.69 11.45 -0.25
C ALA A 9 -4.37 12.77 -0.68
N ASP A 10 -5.07 13.50 0.19
CA ASP A 10 -5.72 14.78 -0.16
C ASP A 10 -4.68 15.84 -0.58
N LYS A 11 -3.62 15.99 0.22
CA LYS A 11 -2.51 16.92 -0.09
C LYS A 11 -1.78 16.50 -1.36
N MET A 12 -1.58 15.19 -1.53
CA MET A 12 -0.91 14.64 -2.71
C MET A 12 -1.74 14.86 -3.97
N LEU A 13 -3.07 14.68 -3.91
CA LEU A 13 -3.99 14.93 -5.02
C LEU A 13 -3.97 16.41 -5.41
N SER A 14 -4.09 17.33 -4.43
CA SER A 14 -4.01 18.77 -4.66
C SER A 14 -2.72 19.15 -5.39
N ARG A 15 -1.57 18.64 -4.91
CA ARG A 15 -0.26 18.94 -5.52
C ARG A 15 -0.16 18.40 -6.94
N ARG A 16 -0.70 17.20 -7.22
CA ARG A 16 -0.67 16.61 -8.57
C ARG A 16 -1.59 17.32 -9.54
N LEU A 17 -2.75 17.79 -9.10
CA LEU A 17 -3.65 18.61 -9.93
C LEU A 17 -3.02 19.94 -10.35
N LEU A 18 -2.15 20.53 -9.52
CA LEU A 18 -1.40 21.74 -9.87
C LEU A 18 -0.30 21.48 -10.93
N GLY A 19 0.14 20.24 -11.12
CA GLY A 19 1.24 19.87 -12.01
C GLY A 19 0.84 19.01 -13.21
N SER A 20 -0.42 18.59 -13.32
CA SER A 20 -0.88 17.68 -14.36
C SER A 20 -2.31 18.00 -14.80
N GLY A 21 -2.64 17.74 -16.06
CA GLY A 21 -3.99 17.94 -16.59
C GLY A 21 -5.01 16.96 -16.00
N ALA A 22 -4.58 15.75 -15.66
CA ALA A 22 -5.41 14.73 -15.04
C ALA A 22 -4.64 13.94 -13.97
N VAL A 23 -5.36 13.40 -12.99
CA VAL A 23 -4.80 12.52 -11.94
C VAL A 23 -5.60 11.22 -11.89
N LEU A 24 -4.92 10.07 -11.99
CA LEU A 24 -5.51 8.76 -11.73
C LEU A 24 -5.25 8.34 -10.30
N ILE A 25 -6.30 8.16 -9.51
CA ILE A 25 -6.25 7.57 -8.17
C ILE A 25 -6.56 6.08 -8.30
N GLN A 26 -5.59 5.24 -8.00
CA GLN A 26 -5.71 3.79 -8.02
C GLN A 26 -5.45 3.17 -6.65
N GLY A 27 -5.95 1.97 -6.40
CA GLY A 27 -5.77 1.25 -5.14
C GLY A 27 -6.92 0.29 -4.84
N PRO A 28 -6.85 -0.47 -3.73
CA PRO A 28 -7.84 -1.50 -3.41
C PRO A 28 -9.24 -0.91 -3.29
N LYS A 29 -10.25 -1.75 -3.53
CA LYS A 29 -11.64 -1.37 -3.22
C LYS A 29 -11.76 -0.97 -1.75
N TRP A 30 -12.71 -0.08 -1.43
CA TRP A 30 -13.01 0.39 -0.08
C TRP A 30 -11.91 1.21 0.63
N CYS A 31 -10.77 1.49 0.00
CA CYS A 31 -9.74 2.35 0.62
C CYS A 31 -10.11 3.85 0.65
N GLY A 32 -11.20 4.26 -0.04
CA GLY A 32 -11.74 5.63 0.03
C GLY A 32 -11.42 6.51 -1.18
N LYS A 33 -11.01 5.97 -2.33
CA LYS A 33 -10.63 6.73 -3.54
C LYS A 33 -11.66 7.75 -3.98
N THR A 34 -12.90 7.28 -4.20
CA THR A 34 -14.04 8.12 -4.62
C THR A 34 -14.27 9.25 -3.63
N THR A 35 -14.35 8.91 -2.32
CA THR A 35 -14.60 9.91 -1.28
C THR A 35 -13.50 10.97 -1.18
N THR A 36 -12.22 10.57 -1.34
CA THR A 36 -11.08 11.51 -1.40
C THR A 36 -11.15 12.38 -2.66
N ALA A 37 -11.45 11.79 -3.81
CA ALA A 37 -11.60 12.53 -5.07
C ALA A 37 -12.74 13.57 -5.01
N GLU A 38 -13.88 13.22 -4.41
CA GLU A 38 -15.04 14.09 -4.21
C GLU A 38 -14.72 15.34 -3.38
N GLN A 39 -13.70 15.30 -2.47
CA GLN A 39 -13.31 16.48 -1.69
C GLN A 39 -12.76 17.61 -2.57
N GLN A 40 -12.28 17.30 -3.77
CA GLN A 40 -11.63 18.26 -4.67
C GLN A 40 -12.36 18.40 -6.01
N ALA A 41 -13.26 17.47 -6.34
CA ALA A 41 -14.04 17.53 -7.57
C ALA A 41 -15.14 18.59 -7.48
N LYS A 42 -15.32 19.37 -8.56
CA LYS A 42 -16.45 20.30 -8.71
C LYS A 42 -17.62 19.69 -9.45
N SER A 43 -17.39 18.64 -10.23
CA SER A 43 -18.43 17.84 -10.88
C SER A 43 -18.02 16.38 -10.95
N VAL A 44 -19.00 15.47 -10.99
CA VAL A 44 -18.76 14.01 -10.90
C VAL A 44 -19.58 13.29 -11.96
N VAL A 45 -18.97 12.22 -12.51
CA VAL A 45 -19.67 11.16 -13.25
C VAL A 45 -19.33 9.82 -12.59
N TYR A 46 -20.35 9.13 -12.10
CA TYR A 46 -20.23 7.76 -11.60
C TYR A 46 -20.52 6.81 -12.77
N MET A 47 -19.49 6.10 -13.25
CA MET A 47 -19.64 5.20 -14.38
C MET A 47 -20.39 3.91 -14.02
N ASP A 48 -20.43 3.58 -12.73
CA ASP A 48 -21.11 2.39 -12.18
C ASP A 48 -22.49 2.70 -11.56
N ASP A 49 -23.01 3.92 -11.73
CA ASP A 49 -24.36 4.27 -11.28
C ASP A 49 -25.39 3.37 -12.00
N PRO A 50 -26.14 2.53 -11.27
CA PRO A 50 -27.06 1.56 -11.90
C PRO A 50 -28.13 2.21 -12.79
N GLU A 51 -28.52 3.46 -12.52
CA GLU A 51 -29.51 4.19 -13.33
C GLU A 51 -28.94 4.67 -14.66
N TYR A 52 -27.63 5.03 -14.68
CA TYR A 52 -27.01 5.69 -15.83
C TYR A 52 -25.86 4.88 -16.45
N MET A 53 -25.48 3.73 -15.90
CA MET A 53 -24.29 2.96 -16.31
C MET A 53 -24.30 2.63 -17.81
N GLU A 54 -25.40 2.08 -18.33
CA GLU A 54 -25.49 1.71 -19.75
C GLU A 54 -25.43 2.95 -20.65
N GLN A 55 -26.15 4.04 -20.28
CA GLN A 55 -26.14 5.29 -21.00
C GLN A 55 -24.75 5.95 -20.97
N ASN A 56 -24.06 5.94 -19.82
CA ASN A 56 -22.71 6.48 -19.69
C ASN A 56 -21.71 5.73 -20.55
N VAL A 57 -21.79 4.39 -20.59
CA VAL A 57 -20.90 3.55 -21.43
C VAL A 57 -21.22 3.82 -22.92
N GLU A 58 -22.49 3.90 -23.33
CA GLU A 58 -22.89 4.24 -24.70
C GLU A 58 -22.40 5.64 -25.08
N LEU A 59 -22.61 6.64 -24.21
CA LEU A 59 -22.18 8.01 -24.43
C LEU A 59 -20.65 8.12 -24.51
N ALA A 60 -19.91 7.32 -23.73
CA ALA A 60 -18.47 7.25 -23.83
C ALA A 60 -17.98 6.72 -25.18
N ASN A 61 -18.76 5.84 -25.83
CA ASN A 61 -18.45 5.35 -27.19
C ASN A 61 -18.82 6.38 -28.28
N LEU A 62 -19.98 7.04 -28.15
CA LEU A 62 -20.49 7.95 -29.18
C LEU A 62 -19.89 9.34 -29.10
N SER A 63 -19.74 9.87 -27.90
CA SER A 63 -19.29 11.26 -27.68
C SER A 63 -18.66 11.42 -26.29
N PRO A 64 -17.44 10.87 -26.08
CA PRO A 64 -16.75 10.92 -24.77
C PRO A 64 -16.58 12.35 -24.24
N LYS A 65 -16.46 13.32 -25.13
CA LYS A 65 -16.35 14.75 -24.79
C LYS A 65 -17.55 15.25 -23.96
N LYS A 66 -18.76 14.72 -24.17
CA LYS A 66 -19.94 15.09 -23.37
C LYS A 66 -19.82 14.63 -21.92
N LEU A 67 -19.25 13.45 -21.67
CA LEU A 67 -18.98 12.97 -20.31
C LEU A 67 -17.88 13.79 -19.63
N LEU A 68 -16.90 14.26 -20.39
CA LEU A 68 -15.81 15.12 -19.91
C LEU A 68 -16.20 16.60 -19.76
N SER A 69 -17.42 16.99 -20.19
CA SER A 69 -17.93 18.35 -20.04
C SER A 69 -18.50 18.55 -18.64
N GLY A 70 -18.11 19.64 -17.95
CA GLY A 70 -18.55 20.00 -16.62
C GLY A 70 -17.54 20.88 -15.90
N GLU A 71 -17.86 21.29 -14.69
CA GLU A 71 -16.94 22.06 -13.85
C GLU A 71 -15.72 21.22 -13.48
N VAL A 72 -14.54 21.82 -13.51
CA VAL A 72 -13.24 21.16 -13.25
C VAL A 72 -12.67 21.58 -11.91
N PRO A 73 -11.99 20.67 -11.19
CA PRO A 73 -11.68 19.28 -11.52
C PRO A 73 -12.94 18.41 -11.65
N ARG A 74 -13.04 17.63 -12.73
CA ARG A 74 -14.15 16.71 -12.96
C ARG A 74 -13.74 15.29 -12.61
N LEU A 75 -14.48 14.65 -11.71
CA LEU A 75 -14.28 13.26 -11.31
C LEU A 75 -14.98 12.31 -12.30
N ILE A 76 -14.24 11.34 -12.79
CA ILE A 76 -14.73 10.18 -13.52
C ILE A 76 -14.48 8.95 -12.63
N ASP A 77 -15.50 8.53 -11.92
CA ASP A 77 -15.40 7.40 -10.98
C ASP A 77 -15.60 6.06 -11.70
N GLU A 78 -14.85 5.03 -11.31
CA GLU A 78 -14.80 3.68 -11.93
C GLU A 78 -14.57 3.74 -13.46
N TRP A 79 -13.60 4.58 -13.89
CA TRP A 79 -13.29 4.87 -15.30
C TRP A 79 -12.99 3.64 -16.15
N GLN A 80 -12.52 2.53 -15.54
CA GLN A 80 -12.21 1.29 -16.26
C GLN A 80 -13.43 0.66 -16.93
N LEU A 81 -14.65 1.09 -16.61
CA LEU A 81 -15.88 0.69 -17.32
C LEU A 81 -15.98 1.31 -18.71
N ALA A 82 -15.26 2.42 -18.96
CA ALA A 82 -15.18 3.10 -20.25
C ALA A 82 -13.74 3.55 -20.56
N PRO A 83 -12.82 2.61 -20.88
CA PRO A 83 -11.39 2.91 -21.06
C PRO A 83 -11.08 3.96 -22.13
N GLN A 84 -11.94 4.12 -23.14
CA GLN A 84 -11.82 5.16 -24.18
C GLN A 84 -11.87 6.60 -23.62
N LEU A 85 -12.38 6.82 -22.42
CA LEU A 85 -12.34 8.12 -21.75
C LEU A 85 -10.92 8.58 -21.45
N TRP A 86 -9.96 7.65 -21.35
CA TRP A 86 -8.55 7.96 -21.15
C TRP A 86 -7.97 8.81 -22.28
N ASP A 87 -8.11 8.32 -23.54
CA ASP A 87 -7.61 9.02 -24.70
C ASP A 87 -8.38 10.32 -24.96
N ALA A 88 -9.67 10.33 -24.71
CA ALA A 88 -10.50 11.54 -24.83
C ALA A 88 -10.07 12.60 -23.81
N ALA A 89 -9.82 12.24 -22.55
CA ALA A 89 -9.36 13.18 -21.54
C ALA A 89 -7.95 13.70 -21.86
N ARG A 90 -7.03 12.85 -22.36
CA ARG A 90 -5.72 13.29 -22.82
C ARG A 90 -5.87 14.36 -23.93
N PHE A 91 -6.75 14.11 -24.91
CA PHE A 91 -7.02 15.07 -25.99
C PHE A 91 -7.57 16.40 -25.45
N GLU A 92 -8.53 16.35 -24.52
CA GLU A 92 -9.11 17.57 -23.92
C GLU A 92 -8.05 18.36 -23.12
N VAL A 93 -7.18 17.67 -22.36
CA VAL A 93 -6.05 18.30 -21.63
C VAL A 93 -5.13 19.06 -22.60
N ASP A 94 -4.75 18.42 -23.74
CA ASP A 94 -3.90 19.05 -24.74
C ASP A 94 -4.54 20.28 -25.41
N HIS A 95 -5.88 20.30 -25.57
CA HIS A 95 -6.58 21.36 -26.28
C HIS A 95 -7.05 22.51 -25.38
N ARG A 96 -7.28 22.25 -24.08
CA ARG A 96 -7.66 23.29 -23.13
C ARG A 96 -6.44 24.05 -22.60
N ASP A 97 -5.24 23.44 -22.67
CA ASP A 97 -3.98 23.98 -22.16
C ASP A 97 -4.07 24.43 -20.68
N GLU A 98 -4.82 23.68 -19.87
CA GLU A 98 -5.04 23.95 -18.45
C GLU A 98 -4.73 22.70 -17.62
N LEU A 99 -4.22 22.91 -16.40
CA LEU A 99 -3.97 21.85 -15.42
C LEU A 99 -5.20 21.59 -14.54
N GLY A 100 -5.20 20.45 -13.81
CA GLY A 100 -6.24 20.13 -12.86
C GLY A 100 -7.63 19.88 -13.45
N GLN A 101 -7.71 19.39 -14.70
CA GLN A 101 -8.96 19.19 -15.41
C GLN A 101 -9.76 18.00 -14.92
N PHE A 102 -9.07 16.85 -14.70
CA PHE A 102 -9.75 15.59 -14.45
C PHE A 102 -9.15 14.84 -13.26
N ILE A 103 -10.03 14.13 -12.54
CA ILE A 103 -9.67 13.11 -11.56
C ILE A 103 -10.32 11.80 -12.05
N PHE A 104 -9.53 10.75 -12.18
CA PHE A 104 -9.99 9.41 -12.47
C PHE A 104 -9.83 8.54 -11.24
N THR A 105 -10.83 7.71 -10.92
CA THR A 105 -10.70 6.71 -9.87
C THR A 105 -10.95 5.33 -10.43
N GLY A 106 -10.17 4.35 -9.98
CA GLY A 106 -10.33 2.95 -10.41
C GLY A 106 -9.78 1.97 -9.38
N SER A 107 -10.49 0.88 -9.21
CA SER A 107 -10.14 -0.20 -8.29
C SER A 107 -9.45 -1.39 -8.98
N ALA A 108 -9.27 -1.31 -10.28
CA ALA A 108 -8.61 -2.31 -11.11
C ALA A 108 -8.02 -1.66 -12.37
N VAL A 109 -7.08 -2.37 -13.00
CA VAL A 109 -6.62 -2.03 -14.35
C VAL A 109 -7.76 -2.37 -15.32
N PRO A 110 -8.04 -1.56 -16.38
CA PRO A 110 -9.06 -1.89 -17.37
C PRO A 110 -8.85 -3.27 -17.98
N VAL A 111 -9.92 -4.04 -18.11
CA VAL A 111 -9.89 -5.37 -18.76
C VAL A 111 -9.51 -5.24 -20.24
N ASP A 112 -10.09 -4.26 -20.92
CA ASP A 112 -9.86 -3.99 -22.33
C ASP A 112 -8.92 -2.78 -22.50
N THR A 113 -7.62 -3.05 -22.49
CA THR A 113 -6.59 -2.03 -22.75
C THR A 113 -6.42 -1.71 -24.24
N SER A 114 -7.07 -2.47 -25.15
CA SER A 114 -7.03 -2.19 -26.60
C SER A 114 -7.69 -0.87 -26.98
N LYS A 115 -8.56 -0.35 -26.12
CA LYS A 115 -9.22 0.95 -26.25
C LYS A 115 -8.38 2.13 -25.76
N ILE A 116 -7.18 1.87 -25.20
CA ILE A 116 -6.24 2.87 -24.75
C ILE A 116 -5.08 2.91 -25.74
N HIS A 117 -5.03 3.93 -26.59
CA HIS A 117 -4.01 4.05 -27.62
C HIS A 117 -2.80 4.87 -27.18
N HIS A 118 -2.94 5.63 -26.09
CA HIS A 118 -1.88 6.50 -25.58
C HIS A 118 -1.63 6.29 -24.08
N SER A 119 -0.35 6.35 -23.68
CA SER A 119 0.05 6.15 -22.27
C SER A 119 -0.37 7.28 -21.32
N GLY A 120 -0.80 8.44 -21.84
CA GLY A 120 -1.07 9.63 -21.03
C GLY A 120 0.19 10.33 -20.49
N THR A 121 1.38 9.91 -20.91
CA THR A 121 2.66 10.47 -20.45
C THR A 121 2.69 12.00 -20.59
N GLY A 122 3.06 12.68 -19.50
CA GLY A 122 3.14 14.13 -19.41
C GLY A 122 1.80 14.85 -19.19
N ARG A 123 0.65 14.14 -19.24
CA ARG A 123 -0.69 14.70 -19.03
C ARG A 123 -1.34 14.16 -17.76
N PHE A 124 -1.04 12.90 -17.44
CA PHE A 124 -1.59 12.20 -16.29
C PHE A 124 -0.54 12.00 -15.20
N ALA A 125 -0.92 12.27 -13.95
CA ALA A 125 -0.20 11.81 -12.77
C ALA A 125 -0.92 10.62 -12.14
N TRP A 126 -0.15 9.71 -11.53
CA TRP A 126 -0.68 8.56 -10.78
C TRP A 126 -0.61 8.81 -9.29
N LEU A 127 -1.65 8.47 -8.58
CA LEU A 127 -1.74 8.48 -7.13
C LEU A 127 -2.19 7.09 -6.65
N THR A 128 -1.30 6.34 -6.03
CA THR A 128 -1.67 5.09 -5.37
C THR A 128 -2.21 5.39 -3.98
N MET A 129 -3.47 5.03 -3.74
CA MET A 129 -4.12 5.22 -2.46
C MET A 129 -4.26 3.87 -1.76
N ARG A 130 -3.72 3.78 -0.54
CA ARG A 130 -3.80 2.58 0.30
C ARG A 130 -4.89 2.72 1.35
N THR A 131 -5.12 1.69 2.16
CA THR A 131 -5.92 1.79 3.38
C THR A 131 -5.30 2.81 4.35
N MET A 132 -6.05 3.27 5.33
CA MET A 132 -5.60 4.30 6.27
C MET A 132 -4.42 3.80 7.11
N SER A 133 -3.39 4.66 7.24
CA SER A 133 -2.34 4.49 8.25
C SER A 133 -2.89 4.70 9.66
N LEU A 134 -2.10 4.36 10.68
CA LEU A 134 -2.48 4.64 12.07
C LEU A 134 -2.61 6.14 12.34
N SER A 135 -1.81 6.97 11.69
CA SER A 135 -1.95 8.43 11.74
C SER A 135 -3.29 8.89 11.18
N GLU A 136 -3.66 8.46 9.98
CA GLU A 136 -4.92 8.84 9.31
C GLU A 136 -6.16 8.32 10.04
N SER A 137 -6.07 7.14 10.63
CA SER A 137 -7.18 6.55 11.40
C SER A 137 -7.36 7.16 12.80
N GLY A 138 -6.34 7.87 13.31
CA GLY A 138 -6.33 8.50 14.62
C GLY A 138 -5.87 7.55 15.72
N ASP A 139 -5.14 6.51 15.38
CA ASP A 139 -4.58 5.51 16.30
C ASP A 139 -3.08 5.77 16.61
N SER A 140 -2.49 6.84 16.03
CA SER A 140 -1.17 7.36 16.37
C SER A 140 -1.28 8.70 17.10
N THR A 141 -0.31 9.00 17.99
CA THR A 141 -0.19 10.33 18.63
C THR A 141 0.33 11.40 17.68
N ASN A 142 0.97 10.98 16.55
CA ASN A 142 1.52 11.89 15.54
C ASN A 142 2.66 12.80 16.06
N GLU A 143 3.38 12.39 17.10
CA GLU A 143 4.43 13.20 17.71
C GLU A 143 5.80 13.01 17.05
N VAL A 144 6.00 11.93 16.27
CA VAL A 144 7.23 11.67 15.51
C VAL A 144 6.91 11.74 14.01
N SER A 145 7.52 12.67 13.30
CA SER A 145 7.34 12.84 11.86
C SER A 145 8.48 12.19 11.08
N LEU A 146 8.11 11.37 10.07
CA LEU A 146 9.07 10.78 9.15
C LEU A 146 9.78 11.87 8.32
N GLU A 147 9.04 12.91 7.90
CA GLU A 147 9.60 14.07 7.18
C GLU A 147 10.65 14.78 8.03
N GLU A 148 10.37 15.02 9.32
CA GLU A 148 11.30 15.69 10.23
C GLU A 148 12.56 14.85 10.48
N LEU A 149 12.48 13.52 10.55
CA LEU A 149 13.65 12.65 10.65
C LEU A 149 14.58 12.77 9.43
N PHE A 150 14.05 13.10 8.26
CA PHE A 150 14.87 13.42 7.08
C PHE A 150 15.42 14.83 7.09
N ALA A 151 14.63 15.79 7.57
CA ALA A 151 15.02 17.21 7.63
C ALA A 151 16.08 17.47 8.72
N ASN A 152 15.94 16.81 9.86
CA ASN A 152 16.80 16.99 11.03
C ASN A 152 17.21 15.63 11.64
N PRO A 153 18.13 14.89 11.01
CA PRO A 153 18.47 13.51 11.38
C PRO A 153 19.20 13.34 12.72
N ILE A 154 19.48 14.42 13.42
CA ILE A 154 20.10 14.42 14.77
C ILE A 154 19.15 14.91 15.86
N ALA A 155 17.91 15.24 15.53
CA ALA A 155 16.92 15.72 16.49
C ALA A 155 16.68 14.69 17.60
N ASP A 156 16.57 15.16 18.82
CA ASP A 156 16.03 14.35 19.90
C ASP A 156 14.52 14.19 19.70
N VAL A 157 14.03 12.98 19.86
CA VAL A 157 12.61 12.67 19.83
C VAL A 157 12.19 12.11 21.18
N PHE A 158 11.01 12.52 21.63
CA PHE A 158 10.38 11.94 22.80
C PHE A 158 8.86 11.92 22.59
N ALA A 159 8.27 10.74 22.64
CA ALA A 159 6.82 10.56 22.57
C ALA A 159 6.43 9.33 23.40
N THR A 160 5.18 9.30 23.87
CA THR A 160 4.65 8.17 24.64
C THR A 160 3.70 7.35 23.77
N ASN A 161 3.98 6.06 23.64
CA ASN A 161 3.15 5.13 22.88
C ASN A 161 1.85 4.79 23.65
N PRO A 162 0.68 5.04 23.07
CA PRO A 162 -0.59 4.67 23.68
C PRO A 162 -0.97 3.21 23.46
N LEU A 163 -0.27 2.50 22.54
CA LEU A 163 -0.63 1.16 22.11
C LEU A 163 0.05 0.09 22.98
N ASN A 164 -0.70 -0.93 23.30
CA ASN A 164 -0.23 -2.18 23.92
C ASN A 164 -0.41 -3.34 22.94
N ILE A 165 -0.02 -4.56 23.35
CA ILE A 165 -0.04 -5.75 22.50
C ILE A 165 -1.47 -6.09 22.02
N ASP A 166 -2.47 -5.97 22.90
CA ASP A 166 -3.87 -6.27 22.56
C ASP A 166 -4.45 -5.27 21.57
N SER A 167 -4.15 -3.97 21.77
CA SER A 167 -4.56 -2.93 20.84
C SER A 167 -3.89 -3.10 19.48
N LEU A 168 -2.61 -3.46 19.42
CA LEU A 168 -1.91 -3.75 18.17
C LEU A 168 -2.52 -4.95 17.45
N ALA A 169 -2.78 -6.05 18.16
CA ALA A 169 -3.41 -7.23 17.57
C ALA A 169 -4.79 -6.89 16.98
N TRP A 170 -5.57 -6.08 17.71
CA TRP A 170 -6.87 -5.61 17.22
C TRP A 170 -6.72 -4.70 15.99
N LEU A 171 -5.78 -3.75 15.97
CA LEU A 171 -5.53 -2.84 14.85
C LEU A 171 -5.07 -3.59 13.59
N ILE A 172 -4.24 -4.61 13.74
CA ILE A 172 -3.82 -5.49 12.64
C ILE A 172 -5.03 -6.19 12.03
N CYS A 173 -5.91 -6.76 12.86
CA CYS A 173 -7.11 -7.47 12.41
C CYS A 173 -8.17 -6.54 11.82
N ARG A 174 -8.37 -5.33 12.38
CA ARG A 174 -9.27 -4.31 11.84
C ARG A 174 -8.85 -3.83 10.48
N GLY A 175 -7.54 -3.67 10.27
CA GLY A 175 -6.98 -3.00 9.12
C GLY A 175 -7.24 -1.48 9.08
N GLY A 176 -6.81 -0.87 7.99
CA GLY A 176 -6.95 0.56 7.73
C GLY A 176 -8.19 0.93 6.88
N TRP A 177 -9.21 0.11 6.82
CA TRP A 177 -10.42 0.37 6.03
C TRP A 177 -11.19 1.58 6.59
N PRO A 178 -11.44 2.66 5.83
CA PRO A 178 -12.07 3.88 6.35
C PRO A 178 -13.38 3.62 7.11
N LYS A 179 -14.24 2.76 6.57
CA LYS A 179 -15.50 2.40 7.26
C LYS A 179 -15.27 1.66 8.58
N ALA A 180 -14.24 0.81 8.66
CA ALA A 180 -13.91 0.07 9.88
C ALA A 180 -13.46 1.01 11.02
N THR A 181 -12.88 2.18 10.68
CA THR A 181 -12.48 3.17 11.70
C THR A 181 -13.65 3.98 12.28
N MET A 182 -14.89 3.77 11.78
CA MET A 182 -16.08 4.56 12.11
C MET A 182 -17.21 3.74 12.76
N VAL A 183 -16.99 2.45 13.01
CA VAL A 183 -17.99 1.53 13.56
C VAL A 183 -17.50 0.93 14.89
N SER A 184 -18.35 0.14 15.58
CA SER A 184 -17.95 -0.55 16.82
C SER A 184 -16.84 -1.57 16.58
N LYS A 185 -16.12 -1.93 17.65
CA LYS A 185 -14.97 -2.83 17.56
C LYS A 185 -15.31 -4.18 16.92
N GLU A 186 -16.47 -4.75 17.26
CA GLU A 186 -16.92 -6.05 16.74
C GLU A 186 -17.23 -5.96 15.23
N VAL A 187 -17.98 -4.94 14.83
CA VAL A 187 -18.34 -4.72 13.41
C VAL A 187 -17.12 -4.38 12.56
N ALA A 188 -16.12 -3.72 13.15
CA ALA A 188 -14.88 -3.37 12.43
C ALA A 188 -14.10 -4.60 11.98
N LEU A 189 -14.03 -5.65 12.81
CA LEU A 189 -13.35 -6.90 12.45
C LEU A 189 -14.06 -7.64 11.29
N ASP A 190 -15.40 -7.64 11.30
CA ASP A 190 -16.18 -8.25 10.21
C ASP A 190 -15.90 -7.62 8.85
N MET A 191 -15.53 -6.34 8.81
CA MET A 191 -15.30 -5.64 7.54
C MET A 191 -14.11 -6.20 6.75
N ALA A 192 -13.01 -6.51 7.42
CA ALA A 192 -11.84 -7.12 6.79
C ALA A 192 -12.19 -8.52 6.23
N TYR A 193 -12.96 -9.30 6.99
CA TYR A 193 -13.42 -10.61 6.55
C TYR A 193 -14.34 -10.52 5.32
N ARG A 194 -15.31 -9.57 5.33
CA ARG A 194 -16.19 -9.33 4.18
C ARG A 194 -15.42 -8.87 2.93
N TYR A 195 -14.37 -8.06 3.11
CA TYR A 195 -13.49 -7.69 1.99
C TYR A 195 -12.80 -8.93 1.39
N TYR A 196 -12.21 -9.77 2.25
CA TYR A 196 -11.58 -11.01 1.84
C TYR A 196 -12.57 -11.92 1.06
N GLU A 197 -13.79 -12.12 1.58
CA GLU A 197 -14.83 -12.91 0.89
C GLU A 197 -15.20 -12.31 -0.49
N ALA A 198 -15.31 -10.99 -0.58
CA ALA A 198 -15.58 -10.31 -1.87
C ALA A 198 -14.44 -10.53 -2.88
N VAL A 199 -13.19 -10.47 -2.44
CA VAL A 199 -12.02 -10.76 -3.28
C VAL A 199 -12.07 -12.17 -3.80
N VAL A 200 -12.32 -13.16 -2.93
CA VAL A 200 -12.34 -14.59 -3.27
C VAL A 200 -13.46 -14.93 -4.24
N HIS A 201 -14.68 -14.48 -3.96
CA HIS A 201 -15.86 -14.92 -4.70
C HIS A 201 -16.18 -14.06 -5.93
N SER A 202 -15.63 -12.87 -6.05
CA SER A 202 -16.02 -11.94 -7.11
C SER A 202 -14.84 -11.25 -7.79
N ASP A 203 -14.05 -10.48 -7.05
CA ASP A 203 -13.15 -9.50 -7.62
C ASP A 203 -12.00 -10.14 -8.40
N ILE A 204 -11.45 -11.25 -7.89
CA ILE A 204 -10.33 -11.95 -8.52
C ILE A 204 -10.66 -12.51 -9.92
N SER A 205 -11.92 -12.80 -10.20
CA SER A 205 -12.37 -13.29 -11.52
C SER A 205 -12.76 -12.15 -12.46
N ARG A 206 -13.27 -11.03 -11.90
CA ARG A 206 -13.72 -9.87 -12.69
C ARG A 206 -12.59 -9.06 -13.29
N VAL A 207 -11.40 -9.12 -12.69
CA VAL A 207 -10.26 -8.26 -13.06
C VAL A 207 -9.76 -8.45 -14.50
N ASP A 208 -9.94 -9.64 -15.06
CA ASP A 208 -9.50 -10.02 -16.42
C ASP A 208 -10.49 -10.97 -17.11
N ASN A 209 -11.71 -11.08 -16.61
CA ASN A 209 -12.75 -12.00 -17.09
C ASN A 209 -12.35 -13.48 -17.13
N VAL A 210 -11.35 -13.88 -16.34
CA VAL A 210 -10.92 -15.27 -16.19
C VAL A 210 -11.66 -15.88 -15.00
N SER A 211 -12.48 -16.90 -15.24
CA SER A 211 -13.15 -17.65 -14.15
C SER A 211 -12.09 -18.31 -13.26
N ARG A 212 -12.10 -17.98 -11.98
CA ARG A 212 -11.21 -18.56 -10.97
C ARG A 212 -12.00 -19.30 -9.90
N ASP A 213 -11.51 -20.48 -9.53
CA ASP A 213 -12.09 -21.28 -8.45
C ASP A 213 -11.88 -20.59 -7.09
N PRO A 214 -12.96 -20.27 -6.34
CA PRO A 214 -12.87 -19.64 -5.04
C PRO A 214 -12.08 -20.44 -4.00
N GLU A 215 -12.22 -21.77 -3.99
CA GLU A 215 -11.51 -22.61 -3.03
C GLU A 215 -10.00 -22.61 -3.29
N ARG A 216 -9.59 -22.59 -4.55
CA ARG A 216 -8.19 -22.41 -4.92
C ARG A 216 -7.68 -21.01 -4.55
N ALA A 217 -8.48 -19.96 -4.75
CA ALA A 217 -8.16 -18.60 -4.32
C ALA A 217 -7.92 -18.53 -2.80
N LYS A 218 -8.80 -19.14 -1.99
CA LYS A 218 -8.66 -19.24 -0.53
C LYS A 218 -7.34 -19.89 -0.13
N ARG A 219 -6.98 -21.02 -0.75
CA ARG A 219 -5.73 -21.75 -0.46
C ARG A 219 -4.50 -20.93 -0.84
N ILE A 220 -4.51 -20.28 -2.00
CA ILE A 220 -3.41 -19.40 -2.42
C ILE A 220 -3.24 -18.22 -1.45
N LEU A 221 -4.34 -17.55 -1.10
CA LEU A 221 -4.32 -16.45 -0.13
C LEU A 221 -3.84 -16.92 1.25
N ARG A 222 -4.22 -18.12 1.69
CA ARG A 222 -3.74 -18.69 2.96
C ARG A 222 -2.24 -19.02 2.91
N SER A 223 -1.72 -19.56 1.79
CA SER A 223 -0.28 -19.77 1.60
C SER A 223 0.49 -18.45 1.60
N LEU A 224 -0.02 -17.42 0.91
CA LEU A 224 0.56 -16.08 0.92
C LEU A 224 0.56 -15.45 2.32
N ALA A 225 -0.52 -15.61 3.09
CA ALA A 225 -0.63 -15.09 4.45
C ALA A 225 0.36 -15.77 5.41
N ARG A 226 0.57 -17.09 5.25
CA ARG A 226 1.54 -17.86 6.03
C ARG A 226 2.99 -17.46 5.72
N ASN A 227 3.25 -17.03 4.50
CA ASN A 227 4.56 -16.60 4.01
C ASN A 227 4.67 -15.07 3.87
N GLN A 228 3.91 -14.32 4.67
CA GLN A 228 3.92 -12.86 4.68
C GLN A 228 5.32 -12.31 4.99
N CYS A 229 5.66 -11.17 4.45
CA CYS A 229 6.95 -10.50 4.67
C CYS A 229 8.17 -11.33 4.20
N ALA A 230 7.98 -12.21 3.23
CA ALA A 230 9.03 -13.08 2.72
C ALA A 230 9.17 -12.99 1.19
N GLN A 231 10.34 -13.35 0.70
CA GLN A 231 10.62 -13.53 -0.73
C GLN A 231 10.04 -14.87 -1.22
N VAL A 232 8.71 -15.01 -1.11
CA VAL A 232 8.03 -16.25 -1.45
C VAL A 232 7.97 -16.45 -2.97
N THR A 233 8.43 -17.61 -3.46
CA THR A 233 8.36 -17.95 -4.88
C THR A 233 7.03 -18.62 -5.23
N VAL A 234 6.67 -18.58 -6.53
CA VAL A 234 5.50 -19.35 -7.03
C VAL A 234 5.66 -20.83 -6.73
N ASN A 235 6.88 -21.37 -6.78
CA ASN A 235 7.12 -22.78 -6.48
C ASN A 235 6.85 -23.13 -4.99
N THR A 236 7.17 -22.23 -4.07
CA THR A 236 6.86 -22.40 -2.63
C THR A 236 5.34 -22.50 -2.44
N ILE A 237 4.58 -21.61 -3.11
CA ILE A 237 3.11 -21.63 -3.04
C ILE A 237 2.55 -22.93 -3.66
N CYS A 238 3.08 -23.39 -4.81
CA CYS A 238 2.69 -24.65 -5.40
C CYS A 238 2.92 -25.81 -4.43
N ALA A 239 4.09 -25.89 -3.77
CA ALA A 239 4.39 -26.93 -2.80
C ALA A 239 3.44 -26.90 -1.58
N ASP A 240 3.07 -25.70 -1.10
CA ASP A 240 2.07 -25.56 -0.03
C ASP A 240 0.67 -26.09 -0.45
N LEU A 241 0.32 -25.98 -1.73
CA LEU A 241 -0.95 -26.47 -2.27
C LEU A 241 -0.93 -27.97 -2.52
N GLU A 242 0.17 -28.51 -3.05
CA GLU A 242 0.32 -29.95 -3.39
C GLU A 242 0.21 -30.85 -2.16
N ASN A 243 0.66 -30.38 -1.00
CA ASN A 243 0.54 -31.14 0.25
C ASN A 243 -0.91 -31.34 0.72
N ASN A 244 -1.89 -30.66 0.11
CA ASN A 244 -3.29 -30.67 0.50
C ASN A 244 -4.25 -31.03 -0.64
N ASP A 245 -3.77 -31.19 -1.88
CA ASP A 245 -4.61 -31.45 -3.07
C ASP A 245 -4.30 -32.79 -3.75
N ILE A 246 -5.37 -33.44 -4.22
CA ILE A 246 -5.32 -34.64 -5.07
C ILE A 246 -4.85 -34.29 -6.50
N VAL A 247 -4.85 -33.00 -6.87
CA VAL A 247 -4.49 -32.50 -8.22
C VAL A 247 -3.34 -31.52 -8.10
N ALA A 248 -2.21 -31.83 -8.74
CA ALA A 248 -1.05 -30.95 -8.85
C ALA A 248 -1.43 -29.58 -9.40
N THR A 249 -1.17 -28.51 -8.66
CA THR A 249 -1.47 -27.15 -9.09
C THR A 249 -0.37 -26.64 -10.00
N ASN A 250 -0.72 -26.33 -11.25
CA ASN A 250 0.24 -25.84 -12.24
C ASN A 250 0.78 -24.44 -11.82
N ARG A 251 2.10 -24.26 -11.94
CA ARG A 251 2.81 -23.00 -11.68
C ARG A 251 2.18 -21.79 -12.39
N ASN A 252 1.77 -21.96 -13.66
CA ASN A 252 1.15 -20.87 -14.43
C ASN A 252 -0.22 -20.48 -13.84
N THR A 253 -0.96 -21.43 -13.30
CA THR A 253 -2.22 -21.16 -12.60
C THR A 253 -1.98 -20.30 -11.35
N VAL A 254 -1.04 -20.69 -10.48
CA VAL A 254 -0.68 -19.91 -9.28
C VAL A 254 -0.22 -18.50 -9.67
N ALA A 255 0.65 -18.38 -10.67
CA ALA A 255 1.12 -17.09 -11.17
C ALA A 255 -0.04 -16.22 -11.66
N SER A 256 -1.02 -16.78 -12.39
CA SER A 256 -2.22 -16.06 -12.84
C SER A 256 -3.07 -15.52 -11.68
N TYR A 257 -3.22 -16.27 -10.58
CA TYR A 257 -3.91 -15.77 -9.38
C TYR A 257 -3.15 -14.64 -8.71
N ILE A 258 -1.82 -14.76 -8.57
CA ILE A 258 -0.98 -13.72 -7.98
C ILE A 258 -1.08 -12.42 -8.79
N GLU A 259 -0.98 -12.50 -10.13
CA GLU A 259 -1.09 -11.32 -10.99
C GLU A 259 -2.50 -10.69 -10.91
N ALA A 260 -3.56 -11.50 -10.82
CA ALA A 260 -4.91 -10.98 -10.61
C ALA A 260 -5.02 -10.24 -9.26
N LEU A 261 -4.47 -10.80 -8.18
CA LEU A 261 -4.46 -10.18 -6.85
C LEU A 261 -3.67 -8.85 -6.84
N LYS A 262 -2.57 -8.76 -7.61
CA LYS A 262 -1.84 -7.50 -7.79
C LYS A 262 -2.66 -6.46 -8.57
N LYS A 263 -3.32 -6.87 -9.66
CA LYS A 263 -4.16 -5.98 -10.48
C LYS A 263 -5.33 -5.37 -9.73
N ILE A 264 -5.84 -6.03 -8.68
CA ILE A 264 -6.89 -5.50 -7.79
C ILE A 264 -6.33 -4.91 -6.50
N PHE A 265 -5.02 -4.70 -6.43
CA PHE A 265 -4.33 -4.09 -5.29
C PHE A 265 -4.50 -4.83 -3.95
N VAL A 266 -4.67 -6.15 -3.98
CA VAL A 266 -4.69 -7.00 -2.78
C VAL A 266 -3.27 -7.32 -2.33
N LEU A 267 -2.35 -7.48 -3.30
CA LEU A 267 -0.92 -7.69 -3.06
C LEU A 267 -0.12 -6.50 -3.56
N GLU A 268 0.90 -6.13 -2.79
CA GLU A 268 1.85 -5.08 -3.14
C GLU A 268 3.26 -5.52 -2.73
N ASP A 269 4.12 -5.76 -3.72
CA ASP A 269 5.49 -6.20 -3.47
C ASP A 269 6.40 -5.00 -3.10
N SER A 270 7.39 -5.20 -2.23
CA SER A 270 8.51 -4.30 -2.00
C SER A 270 9.68 -4.73 -2.85
N LEU A 271 10.18 -3.80 -3.68
CA LEU A 271 11.34 -4.02 -4.52
C LEU A 271 12.61 -4.11 -3.68
N ALA A 272 13.61 -4.84 -4.17
CA ALA A 272 14.90 -4.89 -3.54
C ALA A 272 15.66 -3.55 -3.71
N TRP A 273 16.18 -3.02 -2.60
CA TRP A 273 17.08 -1.89 -2.59
C TRP A 273 18.54 -2.34 -2.72
N ASN A 274 19.37 -1.51 -3.35
CA ASN A 274 20.81 -1.74 -3.39
C ASN A 274 21.54 -0.39 -3.35
N PRO A 275 22.52 -0.22 -2.44
CA PRO A 275 23.30 1.01 -2.34
C PRO A 275 24.15 1.30 -3.58
N ASN A 276 24.39 0.30 -4.42
CA ASN A 276 25.07 0.49 -5.70
C ASN A 276 24.06 0.66 -6.81
N LEU A 277 23.86 1.88 -7.28
CA LEU A 277 22.88 2.28 -8.30
C LEU A 277 22.92 1.45 -9.60
N ARG A 278 24.09 0.88 -9.93
CA ARG A 278 24.27 0.02 -11.13
C ARG A 278 24.42 -1.47 -10.79
N SER A 279 23.99 -1.89 -9.62
CA SER A 279 24.11 -3.28 -9.18
C SER A 279 23.18 -4.19 -9.98
N LYS A 280 23.78 -5.22 -10.59
CA LYS A 280 23.02 -6.33 -11.17
C LYS A 280 22.34 -7.18 -10.08
N THR A 281 22.83 -7.13 -8.85
CA THR A 281 22.28 -7.87 -7.70
C THR A 281 20.88 -7.36 -7.36
N ALA A 282 20.63 -6.05 -7.36
CA ALA A 282 19.30 -5.48 -7.12
C ALA A 282 18.23 -6.03 -8.09
N ILE A 283 18.59 -6.21 -9.37
CA ILE A 283 17.68 -6.76 -10.39
C ILE A 283 17.41 -8.26 -10.18
N ARG A 284 18.36 -8.99 -9.57
CA ARG A 284 18.27 -10.44 -9.36
C ARG A 284 17.70 -10.84 -8.01
N THR A 285 17.60 -9.90 -7.08
CA THR A 285 17.01 -10.14 -5.76
C THR A 285 15.48 -10.15 -5.92
N SER A 286 14.84 -11.19 -5.38
CA SER A 286 13.38 -11.31 -5.41
C SER A 286 12.73 -10.25 -4.54
N ASP A 287 11.57 -9.77 -4.96
CA ASP A 287 10.77 -8.84 -4.18
C ASP A 287 10.19 -9.51 -2.93
N THR A 288 10.03 -8.74 -1.87
CA THR A 288 9.31 -9.17 -0.67
C THR A 288 7.83 -8.89 -0.86
N ARG A 289 7.00 -9.89 -0.58
CA ARG A 289 5.55 -9.82 -0.84
C ARG A 289 4.76 -9.46 0.40
N TYR A 290 3.85 -8.48 0.21
CA TYR A 290 2.95 -8.02 1.26
C TYR A 290 1.49 -8.02 0.76
N PHE A 291 0.57 -8.23 1.67
CA PHE A 291 -0.80 -7.75 1.44
C PHE A 291 -0.81 -6.22 1.53
N SER A 292 -1.67 -5.57 0.76
CA SER A 292 -1.85 -4.11 0.83
C SER A 292 -2.40 -3.63 2.17
N ASP A 293 -3.07 -4.54 2.90
CA ASP A 293 -3.49 -4.37 4.30
C ASP A 293 -3.33 -5.69 5.06
N PRO A 294 -2.72 -5.71 6.26
CA PRO A 294 -2.46 -6.93 7.02
C PRO A 294 -3.74 -7.71 7.35
N SER A 295 -4.88 -7.03 7.51
CA SER A 295 -6.15 -7.66 7.84
C SER A 295 -6.64 -8.65 6.80
N ILE A 296 -6.23 -8.50 5.54
CA ILE A 296 -6.55 -9.46 4.46
C ILE A 296 -5.88 -10.81 4.76
N GLY A 297 -4.61 -10.79 5.16
CA GLY A 297 -3.87 -12.00 5.52
C GLY A 297 -4.40 -12.67 6.78
N VAL A 298 -4.76 -11.87 7.78
CA VAL A 298 -5.43 -12.36 9.01
C VAL A 298 -6.74 -13.08 8.67
N ALA A 299 -7.57 -12.47 7.82
CA ALA A 299 -8.82 -13.08 7.34
C ALA A 299 -8.56 -14.37 6.53
N ALA A 300 -7.52 -14.41 5.69
CA ALA A 300 -7.15 -15.60 4.92
C ALA A 300 -6.67 -16.77 5.79
N LEU A 301 -6.08 -16.49 6.96
CA LEU A 301 -5.74 -17.52 7.98
C LEU A 301 -6.95 -17.95 8.79
N GLY A 302 -8.01 -17.14 8.86
CA GLY A 302 -9.20 -17.38 9.67
C GLY A 302 -8.92 -17.17 11.18
N ILE A 303 -8.06 -16.23 11.54
CA ILE A 303 -7.63 -15.93 12.91
C ILE A 303 -8.10 -14.55 13.34
N GLY A 304 -8.06 -14.30 14.66
CA GLY A 304 -8.47 -13.03 15.26
C GLY A 304 -7.40 -12.44 16.20
N PRO A 305 -7.74 -11.34 16.92
CA PRO A 305 -6.78 -10.67 17.80
C PRO A 305 -6.20 -11.58 18.88
N ASN A 306 -7.01 -12.45 19.49
CA ASN A 306 -6.57 -13.36 20.55
C ASN A 306 -5.56 -14.40 20.02
N ASP A 307 -5.74 -14.88 18.78
CA ASP A 307 -4.81 -15.82 18.16
C ASP A 307 -3.45 -15.18 17.94
N LEU A 308 -3.43 -13.90 17.50
CA LEU A 308 -2.21 -13.13 17.30
C LEU A 308 -1.46 -12.89 18.62
N VAL A 309 -2.18 -12.58 19.71
CA VAL A 309 -1.59 -12.40 21.05
C VAL A 309 -0.98 -13.71 21.57
N ASN A 310 -1.60 -14.85 21.25
CA ASN A 310 -1.12 -16.17 21.66
C ASN A 310 0.03 -16.69 20.77
N ASP A 311 0.20 -16.17 19.55
CA ASP A 311 1.30 -16.51 18.65
C ASP A 311 2.02 -15.21 18.19
N LEU A 312 2.95 -14.76 19.04
CA LEU A 312 3.73 -13.54 18.78
C LEU A 312 4.64 -13.65 17.54
N SER A 313 4.98 -14.85 17.09
CA SER A 313 5.73 -15.06 15.86
C SER A 313 4.89 -14.68 14.65
N THR A 314 3.68 -15.20 14.56
CA THR A 314 2.71 -14.82 13.52
C THR A 314 2.31 -13.34 13.63
N MET A 315 2.09 -12.84 14.86
CA MET A 315 1.80 -11.43 15.07
C MET A 315 2.93 -10.53 14.55
N GLY A 316 4.20 -10.92 14.74
CA GLY A 316 5.36 -10.17 14.24
C GLY A 316 5.32 -9.95 12.74
N LEU A 317 4.96 -10.97 11.95
CA LEU A 317 4.82 -10.88 10.50
C LEU A 317 3.72 -9.88 10.09
N PHE A 318 2.55 -9.95 10.72
CA PHE A 318 1.45 -9.02 10.41
C PHE A 318 1.71 -7.61 10.95
N PHE A 319 2.46 -7.49 12.03
CA PHE A 319 2.93 -6.19 12.52
C PHE A 319 3.89 -5.54 11.53
N GLU A 320 4.85 -6.29 10.99
CA GLU A 320 5.73 -5.79 9.93
C GLU A 320 4.93 -5.35 8.70
N SER A 321 3.96 -6.14 8.26
CA SER A 321 3.08 -5.77 7.14
C SER A 321 2.32 -4.47 7.41
N MET A 322 1.83 -4.25 8.64
CA MET A 322 1.19 -3.00 9.05
C MET A 322 2.16 -1.82 8.99
N CYS A 323 3.38 -2.00 9.51
CA CYS A 323 4.42 -0.97 9.45
C CYS A 323 4.81 -0.62 8.01
N ILE A 324 4.98 -1.59 7.13
CA ILE A 324 5.29 -1.36 5.71
C ILE A 324 4.17 -0.61 5.01
N ARG A 325 2.89 -0.94 5.28
CA ARG A 325 1.74 -0.18 4.76
C ARG A 325 1.82 1.29 5.18
N ASP A 326 2.04 1.56 6.47
CA ASP A 326 2.08 2.92 7.01
C ASP A 326 3.29 3.69 6.48
N LEU A 327 4.47 3.08 6.47
CA LEU A 327 5.67 3.68 5.89
C LEU A 327 5.49 4.03 4.41
N ARG A 328 4.76 3.23 3.62
CA ARG A 328 4.45 3.55 2.22
C ARG A 328 3.56 4.79 2.12
N VAL A 329 2.55 4.90 2.99
CA VAL A 329 1.67 6.08 3.03
C VAL A 329 2.46 7.34 3.39
N TYR A 330 3.32 7.26 4.41
CA TYR A 330 4.15 8.38 4.84
C TYR A 330 5.25 8.74 3.83
N ALA A 331 5.91 7.74 3.25
CA ALA A 331 6.94 7.95 2.24
C ALA A 331 6.39 8.62 0.97
N ASP A 332 5.20 8.22 0.53
CA ASP A 332 4.53 8.84 -0.64
C ASP A 332 4.30 10.34 -0.42
N ALA A 333 4.00 10.78 0.81
CA ALA A 333 3.80 12.20 1.15
C ALA A 333 5.05 13.06 0.91
N ILE A 334 6.23 12.47 1.10
CA ILE A 334 7.54 13.12 1.01
C ILE A 334 8.34 12.71 -0.24
N ASP A 335 7.65 12.24 -1.29
CA ASP A 335 8.25 11.77 -2.56
C ASP A 335 9.27 10.63 -2.37
N GLY A 336 9.02 9.75 -1.42
CA GLY A 336 9.82 8.57 -1.12
C GLY A 336 9.21 7.27 -1.65
N THR A 337 10.02 6.23 -1.66
CA THR A 337 9.61 4.85 -1.96
C THR A 337 10.17 3.92 -0.90
N VAL A 338 9.39 2.93 -0.51
CA VAL A 338 9.79 1.92 0.47
C VAL A 338 10.28 0.68 -0.26
N TYR A 339 11.52 0.31 0.02
CA TYR A 339 12.19 -0.89 -0.47
C TYR A 339 12.50 -1.84 0.68
N HIS A 340 12.93 -3.06 0.39
CA HIS A 340 13.59 -3.94 1.34
C HIS A 340 15.06 -4.15 0.96
N TYR A 341 15.89 -4.57 1.90
CA TYR A 341 17.26 -4.95 1.63
C TYR A 341 17.57 -6.36 2.16
N ARG A 342 18.27 -7.15 1.34
CA ARG A 342 18.80 -8.43 1.73
C ARG A 342 20.08 -8.71 0.95
N ASP A 343 21.16 -9.10 1.64
CA ASP A 343 22.41 -9.50 1.01
C ASP A 343 22.60 -11.03 1.02
N GLY A 344 23.61 -11.49 0.26
CA GLY A 344 23.94 -12.92 0.17
C GLY A 344 24.47 -13.54 1.46
N ASN A 345 24.79 -12.76 2.48
CA ASN A 345 25.26 -13.19 3.79
C ASN A 345 24.16 -13.23 4.85
N GLY A 346 22.91 -12.95 4.45
CA GLY A 346 21.75 -12.97 5.33
C GLY A 346 21.53 -11.70 6.14
N LEU A 347 22.25 -10.61 5.87
CA LEU A 347 21.93 -9.30 6.45
C LEU A 347 20.70 -8.74 5.75
N GLU A 348 19.70 -8.35 6.53
CA GLU A 348 18.42 -7.83 6.07
C GLU A 348 18.15 -6.45 6.65
N CYS A 349 17.29 -5.69 5.98
CA CYS A 349 16.66 -4.47 6.49
C CYS A 349 15.21 -4.47 5.97
N ASP A 350 14.25 -4.44 6.88
CA ASP A 350 12.83 -4.62 6.58
C ASP A 350 12.29 -3.49 5.69
N ALA A 351 12.76 -2.25 5.93
CA ALA A 351 12.40 -1.11 5.09
C ALA A 351 13.58 -0.16 4.86
N VAL A 352 13.75 0.23 3.60
CA VAL A 352 14.59 1.36 3.19
C VAL A 352 13.67 2.40 2.59
N VAL A 353 13.46 3.51 3.30
CA VAL A 353 12.70 4.66 2.76
C VAL A 353 13.68 5.53 1.97
N HIS A 354 13.53 5.57 0.66
CA HIS A 354 14.44 6.29 -0.25
C HIS A 354 13.70 7.43 -0.95
N LEU A 355 14.13 8.66 -0.71
CA LEU A 355 13.55 9.87 -1.29
C LEU A 355 14.12 10.15 -2.68
N ARG A 356 13.37 10.84 -3.52
CA ARG A 356 13.82 11.25 -4.88
C ARG A 356 15.04 12.18 -4.86
N ASN A 357 15.31 12.88 -3.74
CA ASN A 357 16.48 13.73 -3.59
C ASN A 357 17.76 12.95 -3.22
N GLY A 358 17.68 11.62 -3.14
CA GLY A 358 18.77 10.70 -2.82
C GLY A 358 19.03 10.50 -1.32
N ASN A 359 18.25 11.12 -0.44
CA ASN A 359 18.29 10.82 0.99
C ASN A 359 17.53 9.52 1.27
N TYR A 360 17.97 8.75 2.25
CA TYR A 360 17.30 7.51 2.64
C TYR A 360 17.48 7.22 4.13
N GLY A 361 16.51 6.50 4.70
CA GLY A 361 16.52 6.00 6.06
C GLY A 361 16.46 4.48 6.07
N LEU A 362 17.16 3.84 7.02
CA LEU A 362 17.15 2.40 7.21
C LEU A 362 16.30 2.05 8.43
N ILE A 363 15.38 1.11 8.27
CA ILE A 363 14.37 0.79 9.27
C ILE A 363 14.28 -0.73 9.46
N GLU A 364 14.43 -1.16 10.71
CA GLU A 364 14.12 -2.52 11.17
C GLU A 364 12.79 -2.50 11.93
N VAL A 365 11.95 -3.48 11.72
CA VAL A 365 10.65 -3.63 12.38
C VAL A 365 10.74 -4.73 13.44
N LYS A 366 10.44 -4.40 14.68
CA LYS A 366 10.44 -5.36 15.79
C LYS A 366 9.18 -5.18 16.63
N LEU A 367 8.45 -6.25 16.90
CA LEU A 367 7.24 -6.15 17.72
C LEU A 367 7.54 -5.52 19.11
N GLY A 368 8.72 -5.78 19.65
CA GLY A 368 9.22 -5.22 20.90
C GLY A 368 10.26 -6.13 21.56
N GLY A 369 10.61 -5.79 22.82
CA GLY A 369 11.63 -6.50 23.59
C GLY A 369 13.04 -5.93 23.39
N GLU A 370 13.73 -5.66 24.48
CA GLU A 370 15.05 -5.00 24.50
C GLU A 370 16.06 -5.74 23.62
N LYS A 371 16.12 -7.08 23.71
CA LYS A 371 17.01 -7.91 22.91
C LYS A 371 16.77 -7.74 21.40
N ASN A 372 15.52 -7.71 20.97
CA ASN A 372 15.17 -7.56 19.55
C ASN A 372 15.51 -6.14 19.04
N ILE A 373 15.33 -5.13 19.89
CA ILE A 373 15.70 -3.74 19.57
C ILE A 373 17.21 -3.62 19.43
N GLU A 374 17.99 -4.22 20.34
CA GLU A 374 19.45 -4.25 20.25
C GLU A 374 19.94 -4.95 18.97
N GLU A 375 19.35 -6.09 18.64
CA GLU A 375 19.67 -6.82 17.42
C GLU A 375 19.37 -6.00 16.16
N GLY A 376 18.16 -5.38 16.10
CA GLY A 376 17.79 -4.48 15.01
C GLY A 376 18.74 -3.30 14.86
N ALA A 377 19.07 -2.64 15.98
CA ALA A 377 20.04 -1.53 15.97
C ALA A 377 21.43 -1.95 15.49
N LYS A 378 21.90 -3.14 15.88
CA LYS A 378 23.16 -3.71 15.42
C LYS A 378 23.14 -3.98 13.92
N ASN A 379 22.08 -4.59 13.39
CA ASN A 379 21.92 -4.88 11.96
C ASN A 379 21.93 -3.62 11.12
N LEU A 380 21.18 -2.57 11.54
CA LEU A 380 21.15 -1.28 10.87
C LEU A 380 22.53 -0.62 10.83
N LYS A 381 23.27 -0.62 11.93
CA LYS A 381 24.64 -0.09 11.97
C LYS A 381 25.61 -0.90 11.09
N LEU A 382 25.47 -2.22 11.08
CA LEU A 382 26.27 -3.08 10.22
C LEU A 382 25.96 -2.79 8.74
N LEU A 383 24.70 -2.65 8.37
CA LEU A 383 24.32 -2.27 7.00
C LEU A 383 24.88 -0.89 6.63
N ALA A 384 24.69 0.12 7.50
CA ALA A 384 25.22 1.45 7.28
C ALA A 384 26.75 1.46 7.07
N SER A 385 27.51 0.65 7.83
CA SER A 385 28.97 0.53 7.69
C SER A 385 29.43 -0.15 6.38
N LYS A 386 28.56 -0.87 5.69
CA LYS A 386 28.84 -1.50 4.39
C LYS A 386 28.60 -0.57 3.19
N ILE A 387 27.99 0.59 3.43
CA ILE A 387 27.70 1.56 2.37
C ILE A 387 28.98 2.35 2.06
N ASP A 388 29.32 2.39 0.77
CA ASP A 388 30.48 3.09 0.26
C ASP A 388 30.14 4.59 0.10
N ASP A 389 30.61 5.40 1.04
CA ASP A 389 30.35 6.86 1.10
C ASP A 389 30.84 7.63 -0.15
N THR A 390 31.73 7.02 -0.94
CA THR A 390 32.18 7.60 -2.22
C THR A 390 31.15 7.45 -3.33
N LYS A 391 30.19 6.52 -3.19
CA LYS A 391 29.18 6.18 -4.19
C LYS A 391 27.77 6.60 -3.78
N MET A 392 27.50 6.66 -2.50
CA MET A 392 26.18 6.98 -1.97
C MET A 392 26.32 7.72 -0.63
N LYS A 393 25.45 8.68 -0.34
CA LYS A 393 25.41 9.34 0.96
C LYS A 393 25.20 8.34 2.07
N SER A 394 25.67 8.62 3.26
CA SER A 394 25.29 7.91 4.48
C SER A 394 23.78 8.01 4.70
N PRO A 395 23.14 7.01 5.34
CA PRO A 395 21.70 7.07 5.66
C PRO A 395 21.41 8.30 6.54
N SER A 396 20.30 8.99 6.28
CA SER A 396 19.85 10.13 7.08
C SER A 396 19.59 9.72 8.53
N PHE A 397 18.99 8.57 8.73
CA PHE A 397 18.75 8.00 10.06
C PHE A 397 18.71 6.47 10.02
N LEU A 398 18.90 5.88 11.21
CA LEU A 398 18.70 4.46 11.50
C LEU A 398 17.56 4.37 12.51
N MET A 399 16.53 3.54 12.24
CA MET A 399 15.36 3.44 13.11
C MET A 399 14.94 2.00 13.35
N VAL A 400 14.76 1.62 14.61
CA VAL A 400 14.01 0.43 14.99
C VAL A 400 12.57 0.85 15.23
N LEU A 401 11.68 0.48 14.32
CA LEU A 401 10.24 0.73 14.40
C LEU A 401 9.60 -0.36 15.26
N THR A 402 8.94 0.01 16.34
CA THR A 402 8.47 -0.96 17.34
C THR A 402 6.95 -0.93 17.53
N GLY A 403 6.40 -2.05 18.04
CA GLY A 403 4.99 -2.14 18.42
C GLY A 403 4.75 -1.74 19.88
N THR A 404 5.53 -2.31 20.77
CA THR A 404 5.24 -2.28 22.22
C THR A 404 6.22 -1.45 23.07
N SER A 405 7.23 -0.80 22.46
CA SER A 405 8.08 0.14 23.20
C SER A 405 7.25 1.27 23.76
N ARG A 406 7.51 1.64 25.02
CA ARG A 406 6.74 2.65 25.72
C ARG A 406 6.99 4.07 25.23
N TYR A 407 8.22 4.34 24.78
CA TYR A 407 8.66 5.68 24.38
C TYR A 407 9.34 5.67 23.02
N ALA A 408 9.13 6.74 22.28
CA ALA A 408 10.01 7.11 21.17
C ALA A 408 11.23 7.83 21.75
N VAL A 409 12.44 7.39 21.38
CA VAL A 409 13.70 7.97 21.84
C VAL A 409 14.79 7.85 20.80
N ARG A 410 15.76 8.77 20.82
CA ARG A 410 17.03 8.59 20.14
C ARG A 410 18.03 8.00 21.14
N ARG A 411 18.61 6.84 20.80
CA ARG A 411 19.58 6.14 21.63
C ARG A 411 20.95 6.85 21.63
N PRO A 412 21.81 6.60 22.64
CA PRO A 412 23.18 7.15 22.66
C PRO A 412 24.04 6.78 21.45
N ASP A 413 23.74 5.62 20.80
CA ASP A 413 24.43 5.17 19.58
C ASP A 413 23.84 5.75 18.29
N GLY A 414 22.92 6.72 18.40
CA GLY A 414 22.31 7.44 17.29
C GLY A 414 21.13 6.76 16.62
N VAL A 415 20.82 5.51 16.97
CA VAL A 415 19.65 4.78 16.43
C VAL A 415 18.37 5.26 17.09
N TYR A 416 17.36 5.57 16.30
CA TYR A 416 16.01 5.88 16.80
C TYR A 416 15.27 4.59 17.16
N VAL A 417 14.56 4.61 18.28
CA VAL A 417 13.55 3.61 18.64
C VAL A 417 12.22 4.31 18.65
N VAL A 418 11.34 3.99 17.70
CA VAL A 418 10.06 4.69 17.51
C VAL A 418 8.93 3.67 17.52
N PRO A 419 7.98 3.78 18.46
CA PRO A 419 6.74 3.02 18.36
C PRO A 419 5.89 3.49 17.19
N ILE A 420 5.27 2.55 16.45
CA ILE A 420 4.39 2.87 15.31
C ILE A 420 3.21 3.77 15.74
N GLY A 421 2.74 3.63 16.97
CA GLY A 421 1.68 4.46 17.56
C GLY A 421 2.08 5.92 17.84
N CYS A 422 3.32 6.31 17.50
CA CYS A 422 3.77 7.70 17.61
C CYS A 422 4.11 8.31 16.25
N LEU A 423 4.17 7.51 15.16
CA LEU A 423 4.69 7.92 13.85
C LEU A 423 3.59 8.56 12.98
N LYS A 424 4.00 9.55 12.17
CA LYS A 424 3.25 10.16 11.06
C LYS A 424 4.16 10.41 9.85
N ASP A 425 3.58 10.98 8.76
CA ASP A 425 4.28 11.54 7.60
C ASP A 425 5.29 12.65 7.93
#